data_cc169acca57a828d54d269be4318f134
#
_entry.id   cc169acca57a828d54d269be4318f134
#
_cell.length_a   1.000
_cell.length_b   1.000
_cell.length_c   1.000
_cell.angle_alpha   90.00
_cell.angle_beta   90.00
_cell.angle_gamma   90.00
#
_symmetry.space_group_name_H-M   'P 1'
#
loop_
_entity.id
_entity.type
_entity.pdbx_description
1 polymer ?
#
loop_
_entity_poly.entity_id
_entity_poly.type
_entity_poly.pdbx_seq_one_letter_code
_entity_poly.pdbx_strand_id
1 'polypeptide(L)'
;DFRGCMFVKASGEYPDHDTAILNTAAEHKKLLLQFVTKVARKAGARDPELLARQLMILKEGAAVLAHINGPDSIADDARVAGDDLINNHCA
;
A
#
# COMPACT_ATOMS: atom_id res chain seq x y z
N ASP A 1 -4.23 12.60 0.20
CA ASP A 1 -3.51 13.66 0.75
C ASP A 1 -2.45 13.08 1.63
N PHE A 2 -2.32 13.47 2.78
CA PHE A 2 -1.42 12.89 3.74
C PHE A 2 -0.08 12.57 3.13
N ARG A 3 0.36 11.32 3.28
CA ARG A 3 1.69 10.94 2.81
C ARG A 3 1.82 10.99 1.29
N GLY A 4 0.79 10.58 0.57
CA GLY A 4 0.83 10.66 -0.88
C GLY A 4 1.03 12.09 -1.35
N CYS A 5 0.26 13.02 -0.77
CA CYS A 5 0.38 14.43 -1.09
C CYS A 5 1.70 15.01 -0.61
N MET A 6 2.20 14.57 0.53
CA MET A 6 3.49 15.01 1.04
C MET A 6 4.63 14.57 0.13
N PHE A 7 4.55 13.36 -0.40
CA PHE A 7 5.53 12.90 -1.39
C PHE A 7 5.53 13.79 -2.63
N VAL A 8 4.34 14.10 -3.15
CA VAL A 8 4.22 14.96 -4.31
C VAL A 8 4.80 16.34 -4.02
N LYS A 9 4.51 16.90 -2.85
CA LYS A 9 5.06 18.18 -2.45
C LYS A 9 6.57 18.13 -2.32
N ALA A 10 7.09 17.11 -1.68
CA ALA A 10 8.52 16.95 -1.50
C ALA A 10 9.22 16.86 -2.84
N SER A 11 8.65 16.12 -3.79
CA SER A 11 9.19 16.03 -5.13
C SER A 11 9.28 17.40 -5.80
N GLY A 12 8.27 18.26 -5.60
CA GLY A 12 8.27 19.59 -6.17
C GLY A 12 9.22 20.56 -5.49
N GLU A 13 9.37 20.41 -4.17
CA GLU A 13 10.17 21.34 -3.37
C GLU A 13 11.66 21.01 -3.35
N TYR A 14 12.01 19.75 -3.53
CA TYR A 14 13.39 19.28 -3.43
C TYR A 14 13.73 18.39 -4.63
N PRO A 15 13.84 18.98 -5.80
CA PRO A 15 13.86 18.20 -7.04
C PRO A 15 15.00 17.20 -7.16
N ASP A 16 16.20 17.57 -6.78
CA ASP A 16 17.37 16.70 -7.02
C ASP A 16 17.49 15.63 -5.95
N HIS A 17 17.51 16.04 -4.69
CA HIS A 17 17.71 15.13 -3.58
C HIS A 17 16.50 14.22 -3.39
N ASP A 18 15.32 14.80 -3.41
CA ASP A 18 14.10 14.04 -3.13
C ASP A 18 13.65 13.20 -4.31
N THR A 19 14.08 13.54 -5.53
CA THR A 19 13.78 12.70 -6.69
C THR A 19 14.43 11.33 -6.56
N ALA A 20 15.68 11.27 -6.10
CA ALA A 20 16.36 10.00 -5.88
C ALA A 20 15.64 9.17 -4.81
N ILE A 21 15.23 9.81 -3.71
CA ILE A 21 14.50 9.14 -2.64
C ILE A 21 13.15 8.63 -3.14
N LEU A 22 12.43 9.45 -3.89
CA LEU A 22 11.13 9.08 -4.43
C LEU A 22 11.24 7.95 -5.44
N ASN A 23 12.28 7.97 -6.26
CA ASN A 23 12.50 6.89 -7.21
C ASN A 23 12.78 5.57 -6.50
N THR A 24 13.55 5.61 -5.43
CA THR A 24 13.83 4.42 -4.62
C THR A 24 12.56 3.91 -3.97
N ALA A 25 11.75 4.81 -3.41
CA ALA A 25 10.48 4.44 -2.79
C ALA A 25 9.51 3.85 -3.81
N ALA A 26 9.42 4.46 -5.00
CA ALA A 26 8.55 3.97 -6.06
C ALA A 26 8.99 2.59 -6.53
N GLU A 27 10.28 2.37 -6.66
CA GLU A 27 10.81 1.07 -7.06
C GLU A 27 10.50 0.02 -6.00
N HIS A 28 10.67 0.36 -4.73
CA HIS A 28 10.34 -0.55 -3.63
C HIS A 28 8.86 -0.93 -3.66
N LYS A 29 7.98 0.04 -3.85
CA LYS A 29 6.54 -0.22 -3.91
C LYS A 29 6.16 -1.06 -5.11
N LYS A 30 6.82 -0.85 -6.24
CA LYS A 30 6.60 -1.65 -7.43
C LYS A 30 6.97 -3.11 -7.17
N LEU A 31 8.11 -3.36 -6.55
CA LEU A 31 8.55 -4.71 -6.21
C LEU A 31 7.61 -5.37 -5.22
N LEU A 32 7.13 -4.61 -4.24
CA LEU A 32 6.18 -5.13 -3.27
C LEU A 32 4.86 -5.48 -3.95
N LEU A 33 4.38 -4.63 -4.84
CA LEU A 33 3.15 -4.90 -5.59
C LEU A 33 3.28 -6.17 -6.42
N GLN A 34 4.42 -6.35 -7.08
CA GLN A 34 4.68 -7.56 -7.85
C GLN A 34 4.67 -8.80 -6.97
N PHE A 35 5.28 -8.71 -5.79
CA PHE A 35 5.31 -9.81 -4.83
C PHE A 35 3.90 -10.16 -4.35
N VAL A 36 3.12 -9.15 -3.95
CA VAL A 36 1.75 -9.35 -3.45
C VAL A 36 0.87 -9.93 -4.55
N THR A 37 1.04 -9.46 -5.78
CA THR A 37 0.29 -10.01 -6.93
C THR A 37 0.59 -11.48 -7.12
N LYS A 38 1.85 -11.87 -7.01
CA LYS A 38 2.26 -13.26 -7.14
C LYS A 38 1.63 -14.12 -6.05
N VAL A 39 1.63 -13.64 -4.81
CA VAL A 39 1.02 -14.36 -3.68
C VAL A 39 -0.49 -14.47 -3.88
N ALA A 40 -1.13 -13.39 -4.30
CA ALA A 40 -2.57 -13.38 -4.57
C ALA A 40 -2.95 -14.41 -5.65
N ARG A 41 -2.15 -14.50 -6.69
CA ARG A 41 -2.37 -15.48 -7.76
C ARG A 41 -2.26 -16.90 -7.21
N LYS A 42 -1.27 -17.17 -6.39
CA LYS A 42 -1.10 -18.49 -5.77
C LYS A 42 -2.24 -18.82 -4.81
N ALA A 43 -2.82 -17.81 -4.17
CA ALA A 43 -3.94 -18.01 -3.26
C ALA A 43 -5.26 -18.24 -3.98
N GLY A 44 -5.29 -18.12 -5.31
CA GLY A 44 -6.49 -18.39 -6.08
C GLY A 44 -7.38 -17.18 -6.30
N ALA A 45 -6.84 -15.97 -6.18
CA ALA A 45 -7.61 -14.77 -6.42
C ALA A 45 -8.09 -14.72 -7.87
N ARG A 46 -9.35 -14.35 -8.06
CA ARG A 46 -9.93 -14.25 -9.40
C ARG A 46 -9.28 -13.14 -10.23
N ASP A 47 -8.90 -12.05 -9.56
CA ASP A 47 -8.19 -10.95 -10.19
C ASP A 47 -7.03 -10.56 -9.27
N PRO A 48 -5.90 -11.25 -9.38
CA PRO A 48 -4.79 -11.04 -8.46
C PRO A 48 -4.20 -9.64 -8.54
N GLU A 49 -4.20 -9.02 -9.72
CA GLU A 49 -3.70 -7.66 -9.86
C GLU A 49 -4.57 -6.67 -9.11
N LEU A 50 -5.89 -6.81 -9.22
CA LEU A 50 -6.81 -5.93 -8.49
C LEU A 50 -6.68 -6.13 -6.99
N LEU A 51 -6.67 -7.38 -6.53
CA LEU A 51 -6.53 -7.65 -5.11
C LEU A 51 -5.24 -7.05 -4.56
N ALA A 52 -4.15 -7.21 -5.29
CA ALA A 52 -2.86 -6.67 -4.86
C ALA A 52 -2.91 -5.14 -4.74
N ARG A 53 -3.53 -4.46 -5.72
CA ARG A 53 -3.67 -3.00 -5.65
C ARG A 53 -4.52 -2.57 -4.47
N GLN A 54 -5.61 -3.27 -4.23
CA GLN A 54 -6.50 -2.97 -3.09
C GLN A 54 -5.78 -3.15 -1.76
N LEU A 55 -5.02 -4.23 -1.62
CA LEU A 55 -4.24 -4.47 -0.41
C LEU A 55 -3.17 -3.39 -0.21
N MET A 56 -2.56 -2.93 -1.29
CA MET A 56 -1.57 -1.86 -1.21
C MET A 56 -2.21 -0.54 -0.78
N ILE A 57 -3.39 -0.23 -1.30
CA ILE A 57 -4.13 0.97 -0.89
C ILE A 57 -4.45 0.89 0.60
N LEU A 58 -4.93 -0.25 1.05
CA LEU A 58 -5.25 -0.48 2.45
C LEU A 58 -4.01 -0.32 3.34
N LYS A 59 -2.91 -0.91 2.93
CA LYS A 59 -1.64 -0.81 3.66
C LYS A 59 -1.19 0.64 3.80
N GLU A 60 -1.23 1.40 2.71
CA GLU A 60 -0.79 2.79 2.74
C GLU A 60 -1.71 3.65 3.60
N GLY A 61 -3.01 3.44 3.47
CA GLY A 61 -3.98 4.17 4.30
C GLY A 61 -3.84 3.84 5.77
N ALA A 62 -3.65 2.57 6.10
CA ALA A 62 -3.48 2.13 7.47
C ALA A 62 -2.21 2.73 8.09
N ALA A 63 -1.12 2.78 7.32
CA ALA A 63 0.13 3.34 7.80
C ALA A 63 0.00 4.82 8.16
N VAL A 64 -0.71 5.57 7.31
CA VAL A 64 -0.93 7.00 7.54
C VAL A 64 -1.80 7.21 8.78
N LEU A 65 -2.91 6.48 8.87
CA LEU A 65 -3.83 6.64 10.01
C LEU A 65 -3.19 6.21 11.32
N ALA A 66 -2.37 5.16 11.30
CA ALA A 66 -1.65 4.71 12.47
C ALA A 66 -0.64 5.77 12.94
N HIS A 67 -0.03 6.47 12.00
CA HIS A 67 0.91 7.53 12.33
C HIS A 67 0.20 8.71 13.01
N ILE A 68 -1.03 8.99 12.61
CA ILE A 68 -1.81 10.11 13.16
C ILE A 68 -2.44 9.75 14.50
N ASN A 69 -3.06 8.58 14.59
CA ASN A 69 -3.95 8.21 15.70
C ASN A 69 -3.39 7.09 16.59
N GLY A 70 -2.20 6.60 16.30
CA GLY A 70 -1.64 5.44 17.00
C GLY A 70 -2.00 4.14 16.28
N PRO A 71 -1.19 3.09 16.49
CA PRO A 71 -1.29 1.89 15.65
C PRO A 71 -2.34 0.85 16.06
N ASP A 72 -2.79 0.83 17.32
CA ASP A 72 -3.48 -0.33 17.84
C ASP A 72 -4.80 -0.65 17.14
N SER A 73 -5.75 0.27 17.17
CA SER A 73 -7.05 0.01 16.55
C SER A 73 -6.96 0.00 15.03
N ILE A 74 -6.05 0.79 14.48
CA ILE A 74 -5.87 0.86 13.02
C ILE A 74 -5.33 -0.47 12.49
N ALA A 75 -4.40 -1.09 13.20
CA ALA A 75 -3.86 -2.39 12.79
C ALA A 75 -4.94 -3.46 12.75
N ASP A 76 -5.80 -3.50 13.77
CA ASP A 76 -6.89 -4.46 13.80
C ASP A 76 -7.90 -4.22 12.69
N ASP A 77 -8.29 -2.96 12.49
CA ASP A 77 -9.24 -2.61 11.44
C ASP A 77 -8.70 -2.94 10.05
N ALA A 78 -7.42 -2.66 9.84
CA ALA A 78 -6.77 -2.98 8.56
C ALA A 78 -6.71 -4.48 8.33
N ARG A 79 -6.45 -5.26 9.38
CA ARG A 79 -6.41 -6.71 9.27
C ARG A 79 -7.78 -7.26 8.87
N VAL A 80 -8.82 -6.79 9.51
CA VAL A 80 -10.19 -7.23 9.19
C VAL A 80 -10.54 -6.86 7.75
N ALA A 81 -10.26 -5.64 7.33
CA ALA A 81 -10.52 -5.20 5.96
C ALA A 81 -9.72 -6.02 4.95
N GLY A 82 -8.46 -6.32 5.27
CA GLY A 82 -7.63 -7.16 4.42
C GLY A 82 -8.18 -8.56 4.29
N ASP A 83 -8.62 -9.16 5.39
CA ASP A 83 -9.23 -10.48 5.38
C ASP A 83 -10.49 -10.49 4.51
N ASP A 84 -11.32 -9.45 4.61
CA ASP A 84 -12.54 -9.35 3.81
C ASP A 84 -12.20 -9.27 2.32
N LEU A 85 -11.20 -8.49 1.94
CA LEU A 85 -10.76 -8.41 0.56
C LEU A 85 -10.29 -9.76 0.05
N ILE A 86 -9.44 -10.44 0.81
CA ILE A 86 -8.91 -11.74 0.42
C ILE A 86 -10.04 -12.74 0.27
N ASN A 87 -10.96 -12.79 1.22
CA ASN A 87 -12.08 -13.73 1.17
C ASN A 87 -12.97 -13.46 -0.04
N ASN A 88 -13.22 -12.20 -0.38
CA ASN A 88 -14.04 -11.86 -1.53
C ASN A 88 -13.38 -12.26 -2.85
N HIS A 89 -12.07 -12.14 -2.95
CA HIS A 89 -11.35 -12.45 -4.19
C HIS A 89 -11.06 -13.94 -4.36
N CYS A 90 -10.92 -14.65 -3.25
CA CYS A 90 -10.47 -16.04 -3.27
C CYS A 90 -11.57 -17.07 -2.96
N ALA A 91 -12.80 -16.61 -2.84
CA ALA A 91 -13.93 -17.49 -2.50
C ALA A 91 -14.36 -18.38 -3.66
#